data_837781c6af5b87803ad16b6c6084fafc
#
_entry.id   837781c6af5b87803ad16b6c6084fafc
#
_cell.length_a   1.000
_cell.length_b   1.000
_cell.length_c   1.000
_cell.angle_alpha   90.00
_cell.angle_beta   90.00
_cell.angle_gamma   90.00
#
_symmetry.space_group_name_H-M   'P 1'
#
loop_
_entity.id
_entity.type
_entity.pdbx_description
1 polymer ?
#
loop_
_entity_poly.entity_id
_entity_poly.type
_entity_poly.pdbx_seq_one_letter_code
_entity_poly.pdbx_strand_id
1 'polypeptide(L)'
;MDNNVKEMISQAEEVLKNEYKKVDNICMINSIKVLEAFQEYKISEVHFGSTTGYGYGDIGRDTIEKVFAKVFGAEDCIVRSQFISGTHALTVALFAFLRPGDIMLSINGKPYDTLDEVIGIKENSSSLKSFGIKYEQIDLLNDDFNYEQIEKVLKSKKIKLIEIQRSKGYDLRKSISLEKVEKVIKIIKNIDKDVIIMIDNCYCEFVNTIEPLQIGADIIVGSLIKNL
;
A
#
# COMPACT_ATOMS: atom_id res chain seq x y z
N MET A 1 -23.16 -13.96 30.65
CA MET A 1 -22.71 -12.58 30.49
C MET A 1 -23.49 -11.70 31.45
N ASP A 2 -22.83 -10.87 32.23
CA ASP A 2 -23.44 -9.94 33.17
C ASP A 2 -24.40 -8.97 32.44
N ASN A 3 -25.55 -8.67 33.07
CA ASN A 3 -26.57 -7.80 32.49
C ASN A 3 -26.02 -6.37 32.28
N ASN A 4 -25.18 -5.87 33.18
CA ASN A 4 -24.53 -4.58 33.04
C ASN A 4 -23.62 -4.52 31.79
N VAL A 5 -22.89 -5.61 31.48
CA VAL A 5 -22.04 -5.70 30.28
C VAL A 5 -22.90 -5.69 29.01
N LYS A 6 -24.02 -6.39 29.01
CA LYS A 6 -24.97 -6.38 27.87
C LYS A 6 -25.53 -4.99 27.61
N GLU A 7 -25.89 -4.28 28.66
CA GLU A 7 -26.42 -2.91 28.56
C GLU A 7 -25.35 -1.94 28.02
N MET A 8 -24.11 -2.03 28.52
CA MET A 8 -22.99 -1.22 28.00
C MET A 8 -22.71 -1.50 26.52
N ILE A 9 -22.74 -2.76 26.08
CA ILE A 9 -22.57 -3.13 24.66
C ILE A 9 -23.70 -2.50 23.83
N SER A 10 -24.95 -2.65 24.25
CA SER A 10 -26.10 -2.09 23.53
C SER A 10 -26.04 -0.57 23.40
N GLN A 11 -25.64 0.11 24.46
CA GLN A 11 -25.43 1.57 24.42
C GLN A 11 -24.29 1.97 23.47
N ALA A 12 -23.18 1.22 23.48
CA ALA A 12 -22.06 1.47 22.57
C ALA A 12 -22.47 1.24 21.10
N GLU A 13 -23.20 0.18 20.80
CA GLU A 13 -23.72 -0.11 19.46
C GLU A 13 -24.64 0.98 18.93
N GLU A 14 -25.52 1.53 19.76
CA GLU A 14 -26.40 2.63 19.34
C GLU A 14 -25.60 3.91 19.05
N VAL A 15 -24.58 4.23 19.87
CA VAL A 15 -23.70 5.38 19.63
C VAL A 15 -22.91 5.21 18.33
N LEU A 16 -22.48 4.00 18.02
CA LEU A 16 -21.65 3.69 16.85
C LEU A 16 -22.44 3.39 15.58
N LYS A 17 -23.76 3.35 15.63
CA LYS A 17 -24.65 2.96 14.53
C LYS A 17 -24.35 3.65 13.19
N ASN A 18 -24.01 4.94 13.23
CA ASN A 18 -23.67 5.69 12.02
C ASN A 18 -22.29 5.32 11.48
N GLU A 19 -21.35 4.99 12.35
CA GLU A 19 -20.02 4.53 11.93
C GLU A 19 -20.09 3.14 11.30
N TYR A 20 -20.87 2.22 11.89
CA TYR A 20 -21.14 0.90 11.28
C TYR A 20 -21.75 1.02 9.88
N LYS A 21 -22.75 1.90 9.70
CA LYS A 21 -23.32 2.16 8.36
C LYS A 21 -22.30 2.62 7.34
N LYS A 22 -21.32 3.44 7.75
CA LYS A 22 -20.23 3.87 6.85
C LYS A 22 -19.35 2.67 6.46
N VAL A 23 -18.98 1.85 7.42
CA VAL A 23 -18.19 0.62 7.18
C VAL A 23 -18.94 -0.35 6.28
N ASP A 24 -20.23 -0.60 6.56
CA ASP A 24 -21.08 -1.46 5.72
C ASP A 24 -21.16 -0.97 4.28
N ASN A 25 -21.28 0.36 4.08
CA ASN A 25 -21.32 0.95 2.75
C ASN A 25 -19.99 0.77 2.01
N ILE A 26 -18.85 0.96 2.69
CA ILE A 26 -17.52 0.73 2.11
C ILE A 26 -17.37 -0.76 1.73
N CYS A 27 -17.76 -1.66 2.62
CA CYS A 27 -17.76 -3.11 2.39
C CYS A 27 -18.60 -3.47 1.17
N MET A 28 -19.83 -2.96 1.07
CA MET A 28 -20.72 -3.19 -0.06
C MET A 28 -20.11 -2.73 -1.37
N ILE A 29 -19.58 -1.50 -1.45
CA ILE A 29 -18.98 -0.95 -2.66
C ILE A 29 -17.77 -1.79 -3.09
N ASN A 30 -16.89 -2.15 -2.16
CA ASN A 30 -15.72 -2.95 -2.47
C ASN A 30 -16.08 -4.38 -2.87
N SER A 31 -17.10 -4.99 -2.25
CA SER A 31 -17.62 -6.30 -2.66
C SER A 31 -18.17 -6.28 -4.08
N ILE A 32 -18.90 -5.22 -4.45
CA ILE A 32 -19.40 -5.03 -5.81
C ILE A 32 -18.24 -4.94 -6.81
N LYS A 33 -17.18 -4.16 -6.52
CA LYS A 33 -15.99 -4.07 -7.39
C LYS A 33 -15.35 -5.44 -7.65
N VAL A 34 -15.22 -6.25 -6.59
CA VAL A 34 -14.65 -7.60 -6.73
C VAL A 34 -15.56 -8.49 -7.58
N LEU A 35 -16.87 -8.46 -7.32
CA LEU A 35 -17.84 -9.25 -8.11
C LEU A 35 -17.88 -8.83 -9.58
N GLU A 36 -17.82 -7.53 -9.87
CA GLU A 36 -17.74 -7.02 -11.24
C GLU A 36 -16.46 -7.50 -11.95
N ALA A 37 -15.32 -7.48 -11.26
CA ALA A 37 -14.07 -8.02 -11.81
C ALA A 37 -14.18 -9.54 -12.08
N PHE A 38 -14.78 -10.29 -11.16
CA PHE A 38 -15.05 -11.73 -11.36
C PHE A 38 -15.95 -12.00 -12.55
N GLN A 39 -17.00 -11.19 -12.76
CA GLN A 39 -17.89 -11.31 -13.90
C GLN A 39 -17.18 -10.94 -15.22
N GLU A 40 -16.41 -9.84 -15.23
CA GLU A 40 -15.67 -9.39 -16.41
C GLU A 40 -14.67 -10.44 -16.90
N TYR A 41 -13.91 -11.03 -15.98
CA TYR A 41 -12.93 -12.09 -16.31
C TYR A 41 -13.52 -13.50 -16.31
N LYS A 42 -14.85 -13.63 -16.15
CA LYS A 42 -15.58 -14.90 -16.22
C LYS A 42 -15.01 -15.96 -15.30
N ILE A 43 -14.74 -15.59 -14.04
CA ILE A 43 -14.21 -16.50 -13.04
C ILE A 43 -15.14 -17.72 -12.90
N SER A 44 -14.56 -18.90 -12.95
CA SER A 44 -15.25 -20.18 -12.88
C SER A 44 -14.41 -21.23 -12.16
N GLU A 45 -14.96 -22.40 -11.92
CA GLU A 45 -14.29 -23.49 -11.20
C GLU A 45 -12.91 -23.83 -11.77
N VAL A 46 -12.71 -23.70 -13.09
CA VAL A 46 -11.44 -24.01 -13.74
C VAL A 46 -10.27 -23.15 -13.22
N HIS A 47 -10.54 -21.93 -12.76
CA HIS A 47 -9.52 -21.03 -12.22
C HIS A 47 -9.01 -21.43 -10.83
N PHE A 48 -9.76 -22.29 -10.14
CA PHE A 48 -9.41 -22.82 -8.82
C PHE A 48 -8.74 -24.21 -8.92
N GLY A 49 -8.60 -24.73 -10.13
CA GLY A 49 -7.87 -25.98 -10.38
C GLY A 49 -6.39 -25.84 -10.06
N SER A 50 -5.80 -26.91 -9.54
CA SER A 50 -4.36 -26.93 -9.27
C SER A 50 -3.56 -26.89 -10.56
N THR A 51 -2.57 -25.98 -10.62
CA THR A 51 -1.57 -25.90 -11.68
C THR A 51 -0.18 -25.95 -11.09
N THR A 52 0.84 -26.18 -11.91
CA THR A 52 2.23 -26.15 -11.45
C THR A 52 2.71 -24.70 -11.18
N GLY A 53 2.01 -23.69 -11.70
CA GLY A 53 2.44 -22.29 -11.66
C GLY A 53 3.70 -22.01 -12.48
N TYR A 54 4.21 -23.01 -13.21
CA TYR A 54 5.42 -22.93 -14.03
C TYR A 54 5.08 -22.73 -15.50
N GLY A 55 5.85 -21.86 -16.16
CA GLY A 55 5.70 -21.58 -17.58
C GLY A 55 4.69 -20.47 -17.90
N TYR A 56 4.28 -20.44 -19.16
CA TYR A 56 3.38 -19.42 -19.71
C TYR A 56 1.94 -19.95 -19.78
N GLY A 57 0.97 -19.04 -19.71
CA GLY A 57 -0.44 -19.37 -19.92
C GLY A 57 -1.11 -20.12 -18.75
N ASP A 58 -0.66 -19.90 -17.52
CA ASP A 58 -1.36 -20.41 -16.34
C ASP A 58 -2.65 -19.62 -16.13
N ILE A 59 -3.79 -20.26 -16.36
CA ILE A 59 -5.10 -19.58 -16.36
C ILE A 59 -5.44 -18.98 -15.00
N GLY A 60 -5.13 -19.67 -13.91
CA GLY A 60 -5.41 -19.15 -12.55
C GLY A 60 -4.56 -17.94 -12.22
N ARG A 61 -3.25 -18.06 -12.42
CA ARG A 61 -2.28 -17.00 -12.16
C ARG A 61 -2.54 -15.76 -13.01
N ASP A 62 -2.67 -15.95 -14.32
CA ASP A 62 -2.81 -14.83 -15.26
C ASP A 62 -4.16 -14.11 -15.08
N THR A 63 -5.19 -14.83 -14.61
CA THR A 63 -6.51 -14.24 -14.35
C THR A 63 -6.57 -13.53 -13.00
N ILE A 64 -5.95 -14.07 -11.94
CA ILE A 64 -5.94 -13.38 -10.65
C ILE A 64 -5.24 -12.03 -10.74
N GLU A 65 -4.17 -11.91 -11.52
CA GLU A 65 -3.46 -10.64 -11.74
C GLU A 65 -4.36 -9.60 -12.42
N LYS A 66 -5.14 -10.01 -13.42
CA LYS A 66 -6.12 -9.13 -14.07
C LYS A 66 -7.22 -8.69 -13.12
N VAL A 67 -7.73 -9.61 -12.28
CA VAL A 67 -8.73 -9.29 -11.25
C VAL A 67 -8.17 -8.25 -10.29
N PHE A 68 -6.95 -8.45 -9.80
CA PHE A 68 -6.31 -7.49 -8.88
C PHE A 68 -6.05 -6.14 -9.56
N ALA A 69 -5.51 -6.13 -10.77
CA ALA A 69 -5.33 -4.89 -11.51
C ALA A 69 -6.64 -4.12 -11.64
N LYS A 70 -7.73 -4.78 -12.00
CA LYS A 70 -9.06 -4.17 -12.11
C LYS A 70 -9.56 -3.61 -10.79
N VAL A 71 -9.50 -4.40 -9.71
CA VAL A 71 -10.02 -4.04 -8.38
C VAL A 71 -9.26 -2.86 -7.78
N PHE A 72 -7.93 -2.84 -7.93
CA PHE A 72 -7.08 -1.77 -7.38
C PHE A 72 -6.88 -0.59 -8.33
N GLY A 73 -7.42 -0.66 -9.56
CA GLY A 73 -7.30 0.41 -10.56
C GLY A 73 -5.88 0.54 -11.13
N ALA A 74 -5.18 -0.58 -11.26
CA ALA A 74 -3.84 -0.67 -11.84
C ALA A 74 -3.89 -1.00 -13.33
N GLU A 75 -2.82 -0.64 -14.06
CA GLU A 75 -2.61 -1.09 -15.44
C GLU A 75 -2.22 -2.57 -15.49
N ASP A 76 -1.47 -3.03 -14.48
CA ASP A 76 -1.04 -4.41 -14.34
C ASP A 76 -0.79 -4.76 -12.86
N CYS A 77 -0.69 -6.05 -12.55
CA CYS A 77 -0.48 -6.53 -11.19
C CYS A 77 0.37 -7.80 -11.18
N ILE A 78 1.12 -7.99 -10.11
CA ILE A 78 1.84 -9.24 -9.84
C ILE A 78 1.32 -9.84 -8.55
N VAL A 79 0.63 -10.97 -8.67
CA VAL A 79 0.13 -11.77 -7.53
C VAL A 79 0.76 -13.14 -7.59
N ARG A 80 1.68 -13.43 -6.68
CA ARG A 80 2.48 -14.67 -6.70
C ARG A 80 2.60 -15.28 -5.32
N SER A 81 2.42 -16.58 -5.22
CA SER A 81 2.72 -17.35 -4.00
C SER A 81 4.20 -17.34 -3.63
N GLN A 82 5.08 -17.02 -4.57
CA GLN A 82 6.52 -16.86 -4.35
C GLN A 82 6.86 -15.60 -3.55
N PHE A 83 5.96 -14.63 -3.45
CA PHE A 83 6.07 -13.55 -2.47
C PHE A 83 5.68 -14.07 -1.10
N ILE A 84 6.67 -14.50 -0.33
CA ILE A 84 6.46 -15.17 0.96
C ILE A 84 5.98 -14.23 2.09
N SER A 85 6.02 -12.92 1.87
CA SER A 85 5.59 -11.89 2.84
C SER A 85 5.40 -10.53 2.18
N GLY A 86 4.69 -9.61 2.85
CA GLY A 86 4.60 -8.21 2.43
C GLY A 86 5.98 -7.55 2.36
N THR A 87 6.87 -7.82 3.32
CA THR A 87 8.26 -7.33 3.30
C THR A 87 9.01 -7.80 2.04
N HIS A 88 8.82 -9.06 1.62
CA HIS A 88 9.43 -9.56 0.40
C HIS A 88 8.89 -8.83 -0.84
N ALA A 89 7.57 -8.62 -0.94
CA ALA A 89 6.98 -7.86 -2.04
C ALA A 89 7.49 -6.42 -2.10
N LEU A 90 7.57 -5.74 -0.95
CA LEU A 90 8.17 -4.39 -0.83
C LEU A 90 9.64 -4.38 -1.26
N THR A 91 10.42 -5.37 -0.83
CA THR A 91 11.83 -5.53 -1.21
C THR A 91 11.98 -5.66 -2.72
N VAL A 92 11.19 -6.54 -3.34
CA VAL A 92 11.21 -6.74 -4.80
C VAL A 92 10.86 -5.45 -5.53
N ALA A 93 9.82 -4.73 -5.09
CA ALA A 93 9.44 -3.45 -5.68
C ALA A 93 10.57 -2.41 -5.56
N LEU A 94 11.17 -2.26 -4.38
CA LEU A 94 12.28 -1.32 -4.17
C LEU A 94 13.49 -1.63 -5.09
N PHE A 95 13.92 -2.89 -5.16
CA PHE A 95 15.03 -3.29 -6.04
C PHE A 95 14.67 -3.26 -7.54
N ALA A 96 13.36 -3.35 -7.89
CA ALA A 96 12.94 -3.20 -9.28
C ALA A 96 13.16 -1.78 -9.80
N PHE A 97 12.96 -0.75 -8.99
CA PHE A 97 12.98 0.65 -9.42
C PHE A 97 14.23 1.45 -9.04
N LEU A 98 14.98 0.98 -8.05
CA LEU A 98 16.18 1.67 -7.55
C LEU A 98 17.47 1.06 -8.12
N ARG A 99 18.42 1.93 -8.44
CA ARG A 99 19.75 1.58 -8.93
C ARG A 99 20.84 2.29 -8.10
N PRO A 100 22.10 1.80 -8.12
CA PRO A 100 23.22 2.49 -7.46
C PRO A 100 23.28 3.96 -7.81
N GLY A 101 23.35 4.82 -6.81
CA GLY A 101 23.32 6.28 -6.93
C GLY A 101 21.95 6.93 -6.75
N ASP A 102 20.85 6.18 -6.89
CA ASP A 102 19.49 6.67 -6.65
C ASP A 102 19.24 7.02 -5.19
N ILE A 103 18.26 7.88 -4.97
CA ILE A 103 17.77 8.27 -3.64
C ILE A 103 16.35 7.76 -3.46
N MET A 104 16.13 6.95 -2.42
CA MET A 104 14.83 6.63 -1.85
C MET A 104 14.52 7.63 -0.74
N LEU A 105 13.34 8.24 -0.77
CA LEU A 105 12.86 9.16 0.25
C LEU A 105 11.59 8.64 0.89
N SER A 106 11.59 8.38 2.20
CA SER A 106 10.34 8.19 2.95
C SER A 106 9.85 9.53 3.49
N ILE A 107 8.57 9.85 3.32
CA ILE A 107 8.01 11.18 3.65
C ILE A 107 7.04 11.19 4.82
N ASN A 108 6.93 10.08 5.51
CA ASN A 108 6.12 9.96 6.72
C ASN A 108 6.83 9.24 7.86
N GLY A 109 8.11 9.49 7.94
CA GLY A 109 9.02 8.92 8.94
C GLY A 109 9.70 7.65 8.46
N LYS A 110 10.24 6.90 9.40
CA LYS A 110 10.89 5.62 9.12
C LYS A 110 9.84 4.60 8.69
N PRO A 111 10.06 3.84 7.60
CA PRO A 111 9.24 2.71 7.22
C PRO A 111 9.18 1.64 8.30
N TYR A 112 8.24 0.69 8.16
CA TYR A 112 8.07 -0.41 9.10
C TYR A 112 9.38 -1.16 9.35
N ASP A 113 9.61 -1.58 10.59
CA ASP A 113 10.89 -2.11 11.08
C ASP A 113 11.43 -3.32 10.30
N THR A 114 10.56 -4.11 9.65
CA THR A 114 11.00 -5.21 8.80
C THR A 114 11.75 -4.74 7.55
N LEU A 115 11.66 -3.45 7.18
CA LEU A 115 12.44 -2.84 6.11
C LEU A 115 13.78 -2.27 6.58
N ASP A 116 14.06 -2.22 7.87
CA ASP A 116 15.32 -1.65 8.40
C ASP A 116 16.55 -2.32 7.81
N GLU A 117 16.58 -3.64 7.70
CA GLU A 117 17.67 -4.39 7.07
C GLU A 117 17.66 -4.31 5.54
N VAL A 118 16.47 -4.27 4.93
CA VAL A 118 16.33 -4.13 3.48
C VAL A 118 16.87 -2.78 3.00
N ILE A 119 16.54 -1.71 3.70
CA ILE A 119 17.01 -0.36 3.38
C ILE A 119 18.48 -0.18 3.78
N GLY A 120 18.91 -0.78 4.88
CA GLY A 120 20.24 -0.61 5.48
C GLY A 120 20.26 0.48 6.57
N ILE A 121 19.09 0.76 7.20
CA ILE A 121 19.00 1.52 8.44
C ILE A 121 19.69 0.70 9.54
N LYS A 122 19.36 -0.60 9.63
CA LYS A 122 20.14 -1.60 10.33
C LYS A 122 21.11 -2.24 9.34
N GLU A 123 22.37 -2.37 9.74
CA GLU A 123 23.43 -2.86 8.86
C GLU A 123 23.12 -4.27 8.30
N ASN A 124 23.18 -4.38 6.97
CA ASN A 124 23.00 -5.63 6.24
C ASN A 124 23.74 -5.54 4.90
N SER A 125 24.54 -6.56 4.58
CA SER A 125 25.33 -6.62 3.34
C SER A 125 24.48 -6.76 2.06
N SER A 126 23.21 -7.10 2.19
CA SER A 126 22.25 -7.22 1.07
C SER A 126 21.22 -6.08 1.06
N SER A 127 21.50 -4.96 1.72
CA SER A 127 20.63 -3.80 1.81
C SER A 127 20.71 -2.90 0.58
N LEU A 128 19.69 -2.06 0.35
CA LEU A 128 19.74 -0.98 -0.65
C LEU A 128 21.00 -0.13 -0.50
N LYS A 129 21.34 0.23 0.74
CA LYS A 129 22.53 1.03 1.05
C LYS A 129 23.83 0.32 0.63
N SER A 130 23.93 -0.99 0.84
CA SER A 130 25.12 -1.77 0.44
C SER A 130 25.28 -1.84 -1.09
N PHE A 131 24.18 -1.73 -1.83
CA PHE A 131 24.16 -1.61 -3.30
C PHE A 131 24.29 -0.17 -3.81
N GLY A 132 24.64 0.79 -2.93
CA GLY A 132 24.90 2.17 -3.31
C GLY A 132 23.66 3.04 -3.50
N ILE A 133 22.49 2.60 -3.03
CA ILE A 133 21.27 3.39 -3.01
C ILE A 133 21.25 4.21 -1.72
N LYS A 134 20.86 5.48 -1.81
CA LYS A 134 20.78 6.37 -0.65
C LYS A 134 19.36 6.35 -0.08
N TYR A 135 19.26 6.38 1.24
CA TYR A 135 18.02 6.54 1.96
C TYR A 135 17.97 7.86 2.70
N GLU A 136 16.87 8.56 2.56
CA GLU A 136 16.53 9.77 3.33
C GLU A 136 15.11 9.65 3.87
N GLN A 137 14.80 10.38 4.95
CA GLN A 137 13.45 10.44 5.49
C GLN A 137 13.06 11.86 5.89
N ILE A 138 11.77 12.13 5.86
CA ILE A 138 11.12 13.30 6.40
C ILE A 138 10.04 12.83 7.35
N ASP A 139 10.09 13.29 8.60
CA ASP A 139 9.10 12.92 9.60
C ASP A 139 7.81 13.73 9.41
N LEU A 140 6.70 13.19 9.88
CA LEU A 140 5.42 13.91 9.92
C LEU A 140 5.52 15.12 10.84
N LEU A 141 4.76 16.16 10.54
CA LEU A 141 4.59 17.33 11.36
C LEU A 141 3.12 17.44 11.83
N ASN A 142 2.86 17.29 13.12
CA ASN A 142 1.51 17.32 13.69
C ASN A 142 0.55 16.32 13.03
N ASP A 143 0.95 15.06 12.90
CA ASP A 143 0.18 14.00 12.23
C ASP A 143 -0.16 14.28 10.75
N ASP A 144 0.61 15.14 10.08
CA ASP A 144 0.46 15.42 8.65
C ASP A 144 1.82 15.43 7.95
N PHE A 145 1.82 15.38 6.61
CA PHE A 145 3.05 15.51 5.84
C PHE A 145 3.71 16.89 6.09
N ASN A 146 5.02 16.89 6.18
CA ASN A 146 5.80 18.12 6.22
C ASN A 146 5.99 18.65 4.79
N TYR A 147 4.95 19.25 4.24
CA TYR A 147 4.90 19.72 2.84
C TYR A 147 6.05 20.64 2.49
N GLU A 148 6.41 21.58 3.38
CA GLU A 148 7.49 22.52 3.16
C GLU A 148 8.85 21.81 3.01
N GLN A 149 9.13 20.85 3.90
CA GLN A 149 10.38 20.09 3.84
C GLN A 149 10.43 19.18 2.62
N ILE A 150 9.30 18.57 2.24
CA ILE A 150 9.18 17.74 1.04
C ILE A 150 9.51 18.57 -0.20
N GLU A 151 8.88 19.73 -0.36
CA GLU A 151 9.18 20.64 -1.49
C GLU A 151 10.65 21.07 -1.53
N LYS A 152 11.22 21.43 -0.38
CA LYS A 152 12.62 21.83 -0.28
C LYS A 152 13.56 20.73 -0.72
N VAL A 153 13.33 19.49 -0.31
CA VAL A 153 14.15 18.33 -0.69
C VAL A 153 14.04 18.09 -2.19
N LEU A 154 12.83 18.04 -2.73
CA LEU A 154 12.58 17.79 -4.16
C LEU A 154 13.18 18.86 -5.07
N LYS A 155 13.20 20.12 -4.63
CA LYS A 155 13.85 21.23 -5.38
C LYS A 155 15.38 21.20 -5.31
N SER A 156 15.96 20.52 -4.30
CA SER A 156 17.41 20.50 -4.06
C SER A 156 18.11 19.22 -4.52
N LYS A 157 17.35 18.12 -4.68
CA LYS A 157 17.91 16.81 -5.01
C LYS A 157 16.98 16.08 -5.98
N LYS A 158 17.57 15.24 -6.83
CA LYS A 158 16.79 14.33 -7.66
C LYS A 158 16.46 13.09 -6.86
N ILE A 159 15.20 12.96 -6.46
CA ILE A 159 14.65 11.77 -5.80
C ILE A 159 14.20 10.80 -6.89
N LYS A 160 14.55 9.52 -6.76
CA LYS A 160 14.12 8.49 -7.71
C LYS A 160 12.79 7.87 -7.28
N LEU A 161 12.64 7.58 -6.00
CA LEU A 161 11.45 6.94 -5.47
C LEU A 161 11.07 7.56 -4.12
N ILE A 162 9.79 7.87 -3.97
CA ILE A 162 9.18 8.25 -2.69
C ILE A 162 8.37 7.08 -2.19
N GLU A 163 8.61 6.69 -0.95
CA GLU A 163 7.84 5.67 -0.23
C GLU A 163 6.91 6.33 0.79
N ILE A 164 5.67 5.86 0.85
CA ILE A 164 4.65 6.28 1.82
C ILE A 164 4.03 5.03 2.45
N GLN A 165 4.24 4.83 3.73
CA GLN A 165 3.56 3.79 4.51
C GLN A 165 2.21 4.32 5.02
N ARG A 166 1.08 3.80 4.53
CA ARG A 166 -0.25 4.25 4.96
C ARG A 166 -0.58 3.85 6.39
N SER A 167 -0.30 2.62 6.77
CA SER A 167 -0.53 2.15 8.14
C SER A 167 0.37 2.87 9.14
N LYS A 168 -0.10 3.01 10.38
CA LYS A 168 0.74 3.58 11.43
C LYS A 168 1.76 2.60 12.03
N GLY A 169 1.64 1.31 11.72
CA GLY A 169 2.42 0.27 12.38
C GLY A 169 2.21 0.29 13.89
N TYR A 170 3.29 0.25 14.64
CA TYR A 170 3.29 0.36 16.12
C TYR A 170 3.40 1.79 16.64
N ASP A 171 3.44 2.78 15.75
CA ASP A 171 3.55 4.18 16.09
C ASP A 171 2.29 4.71 16.80
N LEU A 172 2.48 5.74 17.64
CA LEU A 172 1.36 6.44 18.31
C LEU A 172 0.69 7.49 17.41
N ARG A 173 1.24 7.76 16.21
CA ARG A 173 0.67 8.69 15.23
C ARG A 173 -0.69 8.23 14.69
N LYS A 174 -1.44 9.12 14.12
CA LYS A 174 -2.65 8.75 13.36
C LYS A 174 -2.29 8.09 12.03
N SER A 175 -3.18 7.22 11.55
CA SER A 175 -3.11 6.71 10.18
C SER A 175 -3.31 7.85 9.18
N ILE A 176 -2.66 7.76 8.02
CA ILE A 176 -2.71 8.80 6.99
C ILE A 176 -3.92 8.54 6.09
N SER A 177 -4.80 9.54 5.99
CA SER A 177 -5.98 9.44 5.13
C SER A 177 -5.62 9.56 3.65
N LEU A 178 -6.48 9.02 2.77
CA LEU A 178 -6.28 9.12 1.33
C LEU A 178 -6.27 10.57 0.83
N GLU A 179 -7.04 11.47 1.44
CA GLU A 179 -7.08 12.88 1.08
C GLU A 179 -5.72 13.55 1.30
N LYS A 180 -5.04 13.21 2.41
CA LYS A 180 -3.68 13.69 2.68
C LYS A 180 -2.69 13.12 1.68
N VAL A 181 -2.81 11.83 1.36
CA VAL A 181 -1.98 11.15 0.35
C VAL A 181 -2.17 11.81 -1.02
N GLU A 182 -3.40 12.03 -1.45
CA GLU A 182 -3.71 12.69 -2.73
C GLU A 182 -3.09 14.09 -2.80
N LYS A 183 -3.22 14.86 -1.72
CA LYS A 183 -2.65 16.21 -1.63
C LYS A 183 -1.14 16.20 -1.78
N VAL A 184 -0.44 15.33 -1.07
CA VAL A 184 1.03 15.26 -1.15
C VAL A 184 1.49 14.75 -2.52
N ILE A 185 0.80 13.78 -3.11
CA ILE A 185 1.08 13.30 -4.48
C ILE A 185 1.00 14.45 -5.50
N LYS A 186 -0.06 15.25 -5.44
CA LYS A 186 -0.23 16.42 -6.33
C LYS A 186 0.93 17.41 -6.19
N ILE A 187 1.37 17.69 -4.97
CA ILE A 187 2.52 18.56 -4.73
C ILE A 187 3.81 17.97 -5.33
N ILE A 188 4.06 16.69 -5.06
CA ILE A 188 5.25 15.99 -5.57
C ILE A 188 5.28 16.01 -7.10
N LYS A 189 4.19 15.57 -7.74
CA LYS A 189 4.10 15.45 -9.20
C LYS A 189 4.12 16.82 -9.91
N ASN A 190 3.74 17.90 -9.25
CA ASN A 190 3.91 19.26 -9.77
C ASN A 190 5.36 19.72 -9.78
N ILE A 191 6.22 19.18 -8.90
CA ILE A 191 7.64 19.53 -8.82
C ILE A 191 8.47 18.60 -9.74
N ASP A 192 8.23 17.30 -9.63
CA ASP A 192 8.91 16.27 -10.44
C ASP A 192 7.91 15.20 -10.85
N LYS A 193 7.59 15.14 -12.15
CA LYS A 193 6.64 14.17 -12.71
C LYS A 193 7.22 12.76 -12.82
N ASP A 194 8.55 12.65 -12.86
CA ASP A 194 9.26 11.40 -13.11
C ASP A 194 9.58 10.65 -11.82
N VAL A 195 9.41 11.27 -10.65
CA VAL A 195 9.60 10.58 -9.37
C VAL A 195 8.54 9.50 -9.18
N ILE A 196 8.97 8.31 -8.81
CA ILE A 196 8.08 7.18 -8.57
C ILE A 196 7.51 7.28 -7.16
N ILE A 197 6.19 7.22 -7.04
CA ILE A 197 5.48 7.21 -5.76
C ILE A 197 5.00 5.78 -5.48
N MET A 198 5.65 5.12 -4.53
CA MET A 198 5.30 3.79 -4.05
C MET A 198 4.59 3.89 -2.71
N ILE A 199 3.47 3.21 -2.58
CA ILE A 199 2.69 3.15 -1.34
C ILE A 199 2.71 1.76 -0.76
N ASP A 200 3.22 1.63 0.48
CA ASP A 200 2.95 0.46 1.31
C ASP A 200 1.50 0.54 1.79
N ASN A 201 0.66 -0.28 1.16
CA ASN A 201 -0.79 -0.33 1.40
C ASN A 201 -1.19 -1.42 2.41
N CYS A 202 -0.24 -2.11 3.02
CA CYS A 202 -0.50 -3.16 4.02
C CYS A 202 -1.45 -2.66 5.12
N TYR A 203 -2.49 -3.42 5.42
CA TYR A 203 -3.61 -3.10 6.32
C TYR A 203 -4.57 -2.01 5.81
N CYS A 204 -4.35 -1.47 4.64
CA CYS A 204 -5.18 -0.38 4.12
C CYS A 204 -5.95 -0.75 2.86
N GLU A 205 -5.80 -1.99 2.40
CA GLU A 205 -6.57 -2.54 1.29
C GLU A 205 -8.06 -2.55 1.65
N PHE A 206 -8.91 -2.09 0.75
CA PHE A 206 -10.38 -2.03 0.92
C PHE A 206 -10.91 -1.20 2.09
N VAL A 207 -10.05 -0.45 2.79
CA VAL A 207 -10.45 0.47 3.88
C VAL A 207 -11.19 1.69 3.35
N ASN A 208 -10.98 2.04 2.09
CA ASN A 208 -11.67 3.11 1.38
C ASN A 208 -12.39 2.55 0.13
N THR A 209 -13.27 3.36 -0.47
CA THR A 209 -13.96 3.00 -1.72
C THR A 209 -13.07 3.16 -2.96
N ILE A 210 -11.94 3.85 -2.84
CA ILE A 210 -10.91 4.01 -3.87
C ILE A 210 -9.54 3.64 -3.29
N GLU A 211 -8.60 3.31 -4.16
CA GLU A 211 -7.26 2.90 -3.80
C GLU A 211 -6.20 3.93 -4.23
N PRO A 212 -4.99 3.91 -3.66
CA PRO A 212 -3.97 4.94 -3.91
C PRO A 212 -3.58 5.14 -5.38
N LEU A 213 -3.66 4.12 -6.22
CA LEU A 213 -3.39 4.26 -7.66
C LEU A 213 -4.38 5.22 -8.34
N GLN A 214 -5.64 5.23 -7.90
CA GLN A 214 -6.68 6.08 -8.45
C GLN A 214 -6.50 7.57 -8.08
N ILE A 215 -5.61 7.88 -7.14
CA ILE A 215 -5.26 9.25 -6.73
C ILE A 215 -3.84 9.66 -7.12
N GLY A 216 -3.18 8.86 -7.99
CA GLY A 216 -1.93 9.23 -8.63
C GLY A 216 -0.66 8.59 -8.05
N ALA A 217 -0.76 7.58 -7.20
CA ALA A 217 0.38 6.72 -6.89
C ALA A 217 0.79 5.92 -8.14
N ASP A 218 2.07 5.65 -8.30
CA ASP A 218 2.59 4.85 -9.42
C ASP A 218 2.59 3.36 -9.08
N ILE A 219 2.77 3.02 -7.81
CA ILE A 219 2.86 1.63 -7.34
C ILE A 219 2.19 1.50 -5.98
N ILE A 220 1.45 0.42 -5.78
CA ILE A 220 1.05 -0.04 -4.46
C ILE A 220 1.60 -1.43 -4.18
N VAL A 221 1.98 -1.67 -2.95
CA VAL A 221 2.38 -2.98 -2.46
C VAL A 221 1.51 -3.31 -1.25
N GLY A 222 0.91 -4.47 -1.24
CA GLY A 222 0.00 -4.92 -0.19
C GLY A 222 0.25 -6.34 0.26
N SER A 223 -0.51 -6.78 1.24
CA SER A 223 -0.41 -8.13 1.79
C SER A 223 -1.79 -8.69 2.11
N LEU A 224 -2.23 -9.63 1.30
CA LEU A 224 -3.59 -10.21 1.40
C LEU A 224 -3.86 -10.97 2.70
N ILE A 225 -2.82 -11.40 3.42
CA ILE A 225 -2.99 -12.05 4.72
C ILE A 225 -3.41 -11.09 5.84
N LYS A 226 -3.44 -9.79 5.56
CA LYS A 226 -3.73 -8.74 6.55
C LYS A 226 -5.12 -8.16 6.38
N ASN A 227 -5.53 -7.90 5.15
CA ASN A 227 -6.85 -7.40 4.80
C ASN A 227 -7.40 -8.23 3.65
N LEU A 228 -8.36 -9.06 3.95
CA LEU A 228 -9.12 -9.87 3.01
C LEU A 228 -10.59 -9.45 3.05
#